data_3207a2238b7f8f3bc7410229eb5b5231
#
_entry.id   3207a2238b7f8f3bc7410229eb5b5231
#
_cell.length_a   1.000
_cell.length_b   1.000
_cell.length_c   1.000
_cell.angle_alpha   90.00
_cell.angle_beta   90.00
_cell.angle_gamma   90.00
#
_symmetry.space_group_name_H-M   'P 1'
#
loop_
_entity.id
_entity.type
_entity.pdbx_description
1 polymer ?
#
loop_
_entity_poly.entity_id
_entity_poly.type
_entity_poly.pdbx_seq_one_letter_code
_entity_poly.pdbx_strand_id
1 'polypeptide(L)'
;MNISAHIDYFEQEMRRRNYSENSIKNYSSCLKIFFSKSNSDHPKNVHEKEIRNFLSGIKEVNTQRNYHSAIKKYFDIVLHQKGKFRYIPYAKKNSKLPIVLSVSEIQGMFDVCKNTKHKVILALLYSCGLR
;
A
#
# COMPACT_ATOMS: atom_id res chain seq x y z
N MET A 1 7.86 -26.21 -4.33
CA MET A 1 7.78 -25.61 -2.99
C MET A 1 6.56 -24.70 -2.97
N ASN A 2 5.68 -24.84 -1.98
CA ASN A 2 4.36 -24.21 -2.00
C ASN A 2 4.48 -22.69 -1.76
N ILE A 3 3.91 -21.87 -2.65
CA ILE A 3 3.89 -20.40 -2.52
C ILE A 3 3.29 -19.98 -1.18
N SER A 4 2.32 -20.74 -0.65
CA SER A 4 1.73 -20.50 0.66
C SER A 4 2.80 -20.50 1.76
N ALA A 5 3.67 -21.50 1.81
CA ALA A 5 4.75 -21.58 2.81
C ALA A 5 5.71 -20.38 2.75
N HIS A 6 5.97 -19.85 1.55
CA HIS A 6 6.78 -18.65 1.39
C HIS A 6 6.08 -17.39 1.95
N ILE A 7 4.78 -17.29 1.75
CA ILE A 7 3.99 -16.17 2.27
C ILE A 7 3.89 -16.26 3.80
N ASP A 8 3.66 -17.45 4.34
CA ASP A 8 3.61 -17.67 5.80
C ASP A 8 4.95 -17.29 6.46
N TYR A 9 6.08 -17.68 5.84
CA TYR A 9 7.40 -17.27 6.31
C TYR A 9 7.59 -15.75 6.23
N PHE A 10 7.14 -15.11 5.14
CA PHE A 10 7.19 -13.66 5.00
C PHE A 10 6.38 -12.96 6.10
N GLU A 11 5.19 -13.45 6.43
CA GLU A 11 4.36 -12.89 7.50
C GLU A 11 5.06 -12.98 8.86
N GLN A 12 5.68 -14.14 9.17
CA GLN A 12 6.45 -14.32 10.41
C GLN A 12 7.62 -13.34 10.49
N GLU A 13 8.37 -13.17 9.42
CA GLU A 13 9.49 -12.22 9.36
C GLU A 13 9.01 -10.76 9.51
N MET A 14 7.86 -10.43 8.95
CA MET A 14 7.26 -9.10 9.12
C MET A 14 6.85 -8.85 10.58
N ARG A 15 6.25 -9.85 11.28
CA ARG A 15 5.93 -9.78 12.71
C ARG A 15 7.19 -9.61 13.56
N ARG A 16 8.25 -10.38 13.30
CA ARG A 16 9.54 -10.22 14.00
C ARG A 16 10.13 -8.82 13.88
N ARG A 17 9.84 -8.13 12.77
CA ARG A 17 10.26 -6.74 12.50
C ARG A 17 9.26 -5.70 13.00
N ASN A 18 8.28 -6.11 13.79
CA ASN A 18 7.26 -5.25 14.39
C ASN A 18 6.41 -4.45 13.41
N TYR A 19 6.09 -5.03 12.24
CA TYR A 19 5.12 -4.44 11.33
C TYR A 19 3.68 -4.63 11.85
N SER A 20 2.80 -3.65 11.60
CA SER A 20 1.40 -3.76 11.98
C SER A 20 0.70 -4.91 11.25
N GLU A 21 -0.26 -5.58 11.91
CA GLU A 21 -1.04 -6.67 11.31
C GLU A 21 -1.77 -6.24 10.03
N ASN A 22 -2.23 -4.98 9.94
CA ASN A 22 -2.83 -4.43 8.73
C ASN A 22 -1.82 -4.36 7.57
N SER A 23 -0.57 -3.97 7.84
CA SER A 23 0.49 -3.95 6.82
C SER A 23 0.83 -5.36 6.36
N ILE A 24 0.91 -6.32 7.29
CA ILE A 24 1.19 -7.72 6.98
C ILE A 24 0.09 -8.30 6.09
N LYS A 25 -1.18 -8.17 6.48
CA LYS A 25 -2.33 -8.64 5.70
C LYS A 25 -2.35 -8.04 4.29
N ASN A 26 -2.12 -6.72 4.19
CA ASN A 26 -2.11 -6.02 2.91
C ASN A 26 -0.98 -6.54 2.00
N TYR A 27 0.24 -6.64 2.51
CA TYR A 27 1.38 -7.11 1.72
C TYR A 27 1.24 -8.58 1.32
N SER A 28 0.73 -9.43 2.21
CA SER A 28 0.46 -10.84 1.89
C SER A 28 -0.59 -10.98 0.81
N SER A 29 -1.65 -10.17 0.84
CA SER A 29 -2.67 -10.14 -0.22
C SER A 29 -2.07 -9.70 -1.56
N CYS A 30 -1.22 -8.67 -1.55
CA CYS A 30 -0.50 -8.22 -2.75
C CYS A 30 0.38 -9.35 -3.34
N LEU A 31 1.10 -10.07 -2.50
CA LEU A 31 1.96 -11.18 -2.92
C LEU A 31 1.15 -12.34 -3.49
N LYS A 32 0.03 -12.72 -2.87
CA LYS A 32 -0.88 -13.76 -3.39
C LYS A 32 -1.34 -13.43 -4.80
N ILE A 33 -1.79 -12.19 -5.03
CA ILE A 33 -2.23 -11.74 -6.36
C ILE A 33 -1.07 -11.68 -7.35
N PHE A 34 0.10 -11.21 -6.94
CA PHE A 34 1.28 -11.19 -7.80
C PHE A 34 1.67 -12.59 -8.26
N PHE A 35 1.82 -13.52 -7.31
CA PHE A 35 2.21 -14.89 -7.64
C PHE A 35 1.14 -15.69 -8.39
N SER A 36 -0.15 -15.38 -8.21
CA SER A 36 -1.22 -15.99 -9.01
C SER A 36 -1.18 -15.58 -10.49
N LYS A 37 -0.56 -14.42 -10.79
CA LYS A 37 -0.39 -13.90 -12.16
C LYS A 37 1.02 -14.12 -12.73
N SER A 38 1.93 -14.59 -11.90
CA SER A 38 3.29 -14.90 -12.29
C SER A 38 3.32 -16.22 -13.06
N ASN A 39 4.10 -16.24 -14.14
CA ASN A 39 4.33 -17.46 -14.95
C ASN A 39 5.49 -18.31 -14.42
N SER A 40 6.12 -17.89 -13.33
CA SER A 40 7.29 -18.56 -12.77
C SER A 40 6.90 -19.64 -11.77
N ASP A 41 7.37 -20.87 -11.97
CA ASP A 41 7.12 -22.03 -11.11
C ASP A 41 7.67 -21.86 -9.67
N HIS A 42 8.65 -20.97 -9.51
CA HIS A 42 9.27 -20.71 -8.21
C HIS A 42 9.60 -19.22 -8.03
N PRO A 43 9.34 -18.64 -6.83
CA PRO A 43 9.58 -17.23 -6.55
C PRO A 43 11.01 -16.73 -6.86
N LYS A 44 12.03 -17.59 -6.71
CA LYS A 44 13.42 -17.24 -7.05
C LYS A 44 13.62 -16.99 -8.54
N ASN A 45 12.82 -17.64 -9.39
CA ASN A 45 12.95 -17.59 -10.85
C ASN A 45 12.22 -16.39 -11.48
N VAL A 46 11.46 -15.64 -10.70
CA VAL A 46 10.77 -14.44 -11.17
C VAL A 46 11.80 -13.43 -11.68
N HIS A 47 11.69 -13.06 -12.95
CA HIS A 47 12.58 -12.09 -13.58
C HIS A 47 12.12 -10.65 -13.34
N GLU A 48 13.07 -9.71 -13.36
CA GLU A 48 12.79 -8.27 -13.24
C GLU A 48 11.76 -7.80 -14.27
N LYS A 49 11.84 -8.29 -15.51
CA LYS A 49 10.90 -7.97 -16.59
C LYS A 49 9.45 -8.34 -16.22
N GLU A 50 9.25 -9.46 -15.56
CA GLU A 50 7.94 -9.93 -15.12
C GLU A 50 7.35 -9.01 -14.05
N ILE A 51 8.16 -8.60 -13.08
CA ILE A 51 7.76 -7.63 -12.05
C ILE A 51 7.38 -6.28 -12.70
N ARG A 52 8.18 -5.80 -13.65
CA ARG A 52 7.90 -4.56 -14.40
C ARG A 52 6.58 -4.65 -15.16
N ASN A 53 6.37 -5.74 -15.89
CA ASN A 53 5.13 -5.94 -16.66
C ASN A 53 3.91 -5.98 -15.74
N PHE A 54 4.00 -6.68 -14.61
CA PHE A 54 2.93 -6.72 -13.62
C PHE A 54 2.61 -5.33 -13.07
N LEU A 55 3.62 -4.59 -12.64
CA LEU A 55 3.45 -3.23 -12.10
C LEU A 55 2.90 -2.26 -13.15
N SER A 56 3.36 -2.34 -14.40
CA SER A 56 2.88 -1.49 -15.49
C SER A 56 1.41 -1.73 -15.83
N GLY A 57 0.88 -2.91 -15.56
CA GLY A 57 -0.54 -3.22 -15.74
C GLY A 57 -1.46 -2.57 -14.71
N ILE A 58 -0.91 -1.97 -13.64
CA ILE A 58 -1.70 -1.33 -12.58
C ILE A 58 -1.80 0.17 -12.86
N LYS A 59 -3.02 0.63 -13.19
CA LYS A 59 -3.28 2.03 -13.56
C LYS A 59 -3.22 3.00 -12.37
N GLU A 60 -3.67 2.55 -11.20
CA GLU A 60 -3.75 3.40 -10.01
C GLU A 60 -2.40 3.44 -9.29
N VAL A 61 -1.84 4.65 -9.15
CA VAL A 61 -0.47 4.90 -8.66
C VAL A 61 -0.25 4.42 -7.23
N ASN A 62 -1.20 4.65 -6.31
CA ASN A 62 -1.05 4.23 -4.92
C ASN A 62 -1.06 2.71 -4.81
N THR A 63 -1.94 2.05 -5.58
CA THR A 63 -2.03 0.60 -5.66
C THR A 63 -0.73 0.02 -6.24
N GLN A 64 -0.21 0.59 -7.34
CA GLN A 64 1.07 0.19 -7.93
C GLN A 64 2.22 0.30 -6.91
N ARG A 65 2.28 1.41 -6.18
CA ARG A 65 3.29 1.64 -5.11
C ARG A 65 3.19 0.61 -3.99
N ASN A 66 1.98 0.22 -3.64
CA ASN A 66 1.72 -0.78 -2.61
C ASN A 66 2.22 -2.16 -3.04
N TYR A 67 1.90 -2.59 -4.27
CA TYR A 67 2.46 -3.82 -4.85
C TYR A 67 3.99 -3.78 -4.95
N HIS A 68 4.56 -2.67 -5.43
CA HIS A 68 6.00 -2.50 -5.50
C HIS A 68 6.66 -2.71 -4.12
N SER A 69 6.09 -2.08 -3.06
CA SER A 69 6.60 -2.21 -1.69
C SER A 69 6.51 -3.64 -1.17
N ALA A 70 5.37 -4.32 -1.40
CA ALA A 70 5.15 -5.69 -0.97
C ALA A 70 6.14 -6.66 -1.64
N ILE A 71 6.25 -6.59 -2.97
CA ILE A 71 7.13 -7.45 -3.75
C ILE A 71 8.59 -7.19 -3.38
N LYS A 72 9.01 -5.91 -3.31
CA LYS A 72 10.38 -5.55 -2.91
C LYS A 72 10.73 -6.11 -1.54
N LYS A 73 9.85 -5.91 -0.53
CA LYS A 73 10.08 -6.45 0.81
C LYS A 73 10.20 -7.98 0.83
N TYR A 74 9.37 -8.66 0.05
CA TYR A 74 9.45 -10.10 -0.06
C TYR A 74 10.81 -10.56 -0.63
N PHE A 75 11.26 -9.97 -1.73
CA PHE A 75 12.56 -10.30 -2.32
C PHE A 75 13.72 -9.95 -1.40
N ASP A 76 13.64 -8.85 -0.66
CA ASP A 76 14.68 -8.42 0.27
C ASP A 76 14.75 -9.30 1.53
N ILE A 77 13.59 -9.70 2.09
CA ILE A 77 13.49 -10.36 3.39
C ILE A 77 13.57 -11.88 3.25
N VAL A 78 12.82 -12.46 2.29
CA VAL A 78 12.68 -13.92 2.16
C VAL A 78 13.71 -14.51 1.21
N LEU A 79 13.95 -13.85 0.10
CA LEU A 79 14.86 -14.36 -0.94
C LEU A 79 16.27 -13.78 -0.86
N HIS A 80 16.49 -12.75 -0.04
CA HIS A 80 17.75 -12.02 0.11
C HIS A 80 18.31 -11.47 -1.22
N GLN A 81 17.41 -11.15 -2.18
CA GLN A 81 17.74 -10.66 -3.53
C GLN A 81 17.57 -9.13 -3.62
N LYS A 82 18.25 -8.38 -2.77
CA LYS A 82 18.15 -6.89 -2.70
C LYS A 82 18.45 -6.19 -4.04
N GLY A 83 19.31 -6.77 -4.86
CA GLY A 83 19.69 -6.20 -6.16
C GLY A 83 18.60 -6.21 -7.21
N LYS A 84 17.60 -7.09 -7.10
CA LYS A 84 16.55 -7.29 -8.10
C LYS A 84 15.66 -6.04 -8.34
N PHE A 85 15.55 -5.19 -7.33
CA PHE A 85 14.76 -3.95 -7.40
C PHE A 85 15.58 -2.70 -7.73
N ARG A 86 16.88 -2.85 -8.03
CA ARG A 86 17.77 -1.71 -8.30
C ARG A 86 17.28 -0.83 -9.45
N TYR A 87 16.71 -1.44 -10.48
CA TYR A 87 16.25 -0.77 -11.70
C TYR A 87 14.73 -0.71 -11.85
N ILE A 88 13.96 -1.10 -10.84
CA ILE A 88 12.49 -0.98 -10.84
C ILE A 88 12.12 0.28 -10.08
N PRO A 89 11.78 1.39 -10.79
CA PRO A 89 11.50 2.66 -10.13
C PRO A 89 10.17 2.62 -9.38
N TYR A 90 10.11 3.38 -8.32
CA TYR A 90 8.85 3.67 -7.64
C TYR A 90 7.99 4.60 -8.50
N ALA A 91 6.71 4.29 -8.68
CA ALA A 91 5.81 5.17 -9.40
C ALA A 91 5.76 6.56 -8.73
N LYS A 92 5.95 7.62 -9.53
CA LYS A 92 5.89 9.00 -9.03
C LYS A 92 4.46 9.34 -8.64
N LYS A 93 4.26 9.75 -7.39
CA LYS A 93 2.97 10.22 -6.93
C LYS A 93 2.80 11.69 -7.32
N ASN A 94 1.75 12.00 -8.06
CA ASN A 94 1.34 13.39 -8.25
C ASN A 94 0.72 13.87 -6.95
N SER A 95 1.42 14.75 -6.24
CA SER A 95 0.85 15.43 -5.07
C SER A 95 -0.10 16.52 -5.59
N LYS A 96 -1.40 16.26 -5.49
CA LYS A 96 -2.38 17.34 -5.63
C LYS A 96 -2.38 18.11 -4.30
N LEU A 97 -2.28 19.42 -4.37
CA LEU A 97 -2.48 20.26 -3.18
C LEU A 97 -3.89 20.01 -2.64
N PRO A 98 -4.05 19.87 -1.32
CA PRO A 98 -5.37 19.75 -0.73
C PRO A 98 -6.18 21.01 -1.03
N ILE A 99 -7.48 20.82 -1.30
CA ILE A 99 -8.41 21.95 -1.43
C ILE A 99 -8.62 22.50 -0.02
N VAL A 100 -8.33 23.77 0.16
CA VAL A 100 -8.55 24.48 1.42
C VAL A 100 -9.94 25.10 1.34
N LEU A 101 -10.83 24.71 2.27
CA LEU A 101 -12.16 25.28 2.37
C LEU A 101 -12.09 26.68 2.99
N SER A 102 -12.90 27.59 2.48
CA SER A 102 -13.11 28.92 3.08
C SER A 102 -13.91 28.82 4.39
N VAL A 103 -13.80 29.84 5.23
CA VAL A 103 -14.57 29.91 6.49
C VAL A 103 -16.08 29.84 6.24
N SER A 104 -16.56 30.48 5.16
CA SER A 104 -17.98 30.45 4.79
C SER A 104 -18.47 29.06 4.38
N GLU A 105 -17.64 28.29 3.65
CA GLU A 105 -17.97 26.91 3.29
C GLU A 105 -18.02 26.01 4.53
N ILE A 106 -17.08 26.18 5.45
CA ILE A 106 -17.08 25.44 6.72
C ILE A 106 -18.33 25.78 7.54
N GLN A 107 -18.72 27.04 7.61
CA GLN A 107 -19.91 27.48 8.30
C GLN A 107 -21.17 26.87 7.69
N GLY A 108 -21.27 26.86 6.35
CA GLY A 108 -22.37 26.20 5.65
C GLY A 108 -22.44 24.68 5.93
N MET A 109 -21.30 24.00 6.08
CA MET A 109 -21.27 22.59 6.49
C MET A 109 -21.87 22.39 7.90
N PHE A 110 -21.58 23.28 8.85
CA PHE A 110 -22.13 23.22 10.19
C PHE A 110 -23.64 23.46 10.19
N ASP A 111 -24.14 24.37 9.36
CA ASP A 111 -25.57 24.72 9.29
C ASP A 111 -26.42 23.58 8.73
N VAL A 112 -25.90 22.88 7.72
CA VAL A 112 -26.58 21.72 7.10
C VAL A 112 -26.52 20.48 7.98
N CYS A 113 -25.52 20.36 8.85
CA CYS A 113 -25.31 19.18 9.69
C CYS A 113 -26.34 19.14 10.84
N LYS A 114 -27.39 18.31 10.73
CA LYS A 114 -28.43 18.15 11.74
C LYS A 114 -28.02 17.28 12.94
N ASN A 115 -27.07 16.38 12.76
CA ASN A 115 -26.65 15.43 13.79
C ASN A 115 -25.60 16.05 14.71
N THR A 116 -25.92 16.16 16.00
CA THR A 116 -25.01 16.73 17.00
C THR A 116 -23.66 16.04 17.10
N LYS A 117 -23.64 14.70 17.01
CA LYS A 117 -22.35 13.94 17.01
C LYS A 117 -21.47 14.32 15.81
N HIS A 118 -22.06 14.46 14.64
CA HIS A 118 -21.34 14.87 13.44
C HIS A 118 -20.86 16.32 13.56
N LYS A 119 -21.65 17.23 14.13
CA LYS A 119 -21.23 18.62 14.42
C LYS A 119 -19.99 18.65 15.32
N VAL A 120 -20.01 17.86 16.39
CA VAL A 120 -18.87 17.78 17.32
C VAL A 120 -17.61 17.24 16.61
N ILE A 121 -17.74 16.20 15.79
CA ILE A 121 -16.63 15.65 15.01
C ILE A 121 -16.06 16.71 14.06
N LEU A 122 -16.92 17.41 13.30
CA LEU A 122 -16.49 18.49 12.40
C LEU A 122 -15.79 19.62 13.16
N ALA A 123 -16.33 20.01 14.32
CA ALA A 123 -15.74 21.04 15.17
C ALA A 123 -14.32 20.63 15.65
N LEU A 124 -14.15 19.38 16.09
CA LEU A 124 -12.86 18.85 16.52
C LEU A 124 -11.86 18.76 15.35
N LEU A 125 -12.29 18.30 14.18
CA LEU A 125 -11.45 18.25 12.98
C LEU A 125 -10.96 19.64 12.58
N TYR A 126 -11.86 20.64 12.61
CA TYR A 126 -11.53 22.00 12.23
C TYR A 126 -10.66 22.72 13.25
N SER A 127 -11.04 22.67 14.56
CA SER A 127 -10.35 23.41 15.61
C SER A 127 -9.00 22.80 16.01
N CYS A 128 -8.89 21.46 16.00
CA CYS A 128 -7.70 20.75 16.45
C CYS A 128 -6.83 20.21 15.28
N GLY A 129 -7.26 20.41 14.04
CA GLY A 129 -6.52 19.88 12.87
C GLY A 129 -6.39 18.36 12.86
N LEU A 130 -7.34 17.63 13.44
CA LEU A 130 -7.31 16.17 13.53
C LEU A 130 -7.50 15.52 12.15
N ARG A 131 -6.92 14.31 11.99
CA ARG A 131 -7.09 13.45 10.81
C ARG A 131 -7.84 12.19 11.15
#